data_655e07558458ded5a781742b58a4382a
#
_entry.id   655e07558458ded5a781742b58a4382a
#
_cell.length_a   1.000
_cell.length_b   1.000
_cell.length_c   1.000
_cell.angle_alpha   90.00
_cell.angle_beta   90.00
_cell.angle_gamma   90.00
#
_symmetry.space_group_name_H-M   'P 1'
#
loop_
_entity.id
_entity.type
_entity.pdbx_description
1 polymer ?
#
loop_
_entity_poly.entity_id
_entity_poly.type
_entity_poly.pdbx_seq_one_letter_code
_entity_poly.pdbx_strand_id
1 'polypeptide(L)'
;NASFDSITDIEQSLTLLKRFQQILQRERLKSDLDSKFNVIFQNYGLELEKIQKLYEKHKHAPPIPRNLPPVAGNITWSRHLLKRIEEPMKKFETNQNVLASRDAKRIIRMYNKVARTLVAFEYLWYQAWTQSIETAKAGLQATLIIRHPDDGNLYVNFDQEILQLIREAKCLDRMGMFF
;
A
#
# COMPACT_ATOMS: atom_id res chain seq x y z
N ASN A 1 28.08 -14.18 -11.19
CA ASN A 1 27.97 -14.26 -9.72
C ASN A 1 28.30 -12.90 -9.07
N ALA A 2 29.43 -12.25 -9.38
CA ALA A 2 29.83 -10.97 -8.78
C ALA A 2 28.76 -9.85 -8.94
N SER A 3 28.11 -9.75 -10.09
CA SER A 3 27.04 -8.75 -10.33
C SER A 3 25.77 -9.03 -9.54
N PHE A 4 25.55 -10.29 -9.11
CA PHE A 4 24.38 -10.67 -8.33
C PHE A 4 24.58 -10.38 -6.83
N ASP A 5 25.78 -10.61 -6.35
CA ASP A 5 26.13 -10.48 -4.92
C ASP A 5 26.21 -8.99 -4.48
N SER A 6 26.27 -8.04 -5.45
CA SER A 6 26.26 -6.60 -5.20
C SER A 6 24.86 -5.95 -5.15
N ILE A 7 23.79 -6.69 -5.50
CA ILE A 7 22.42 -6.15 -5.58
C ILE A 7 21.70 -6.44 -4.27
N THR A 8 21.34 -5.39 -3.53
CA THR A 8 20.59 -5.47 -2.28
C THR A 8 19.07 -5.35 -2.46
N ASP A 9 18.61 -4.90 -3.63
CA ASP A 9 17.20 -4.73 -3.95
C ASP A 9 16.62 -6.01 -4.58
N ILE A 10 15.51 -6.50 -3.98
CA ILE A 10 14.81 -7.71 -4.39
C ILE A 10 14.28 -7.60 -5.82
N GLU A 11 13.79 -6.42 -6.22
CA GLU A 11 13.20 -6.21 -7.53
C GLU A 11 14.25 -6.25 -8.64
N GLN A 12 15.39 -5.63 -8.43
CA GLN A 12 16.52 -5.66 -9.34
C GLN A 12 17.09 -7.09 -9.46
N SER A 13 17.20 -7.82 -8.35
CA SER A 13 17.65 -9.20 -8.33
C SER A 13 16.73 -10.13 -9.14
N LEU A 14 15.41 -9.98 -8.99
CA LEU A 14 14.42 -10.76 -9.75
C LEU A 14 14.44 -10.42 -11.25
N THR A 15 14.64 -9.16 -11.59
CA THR A 15 14.75 -8.72 -13.00
C THR A 15 15.98 -9.30 -13.65
N LEU A 16 17.12 -9.30 -12.96
CA LEU A 16 18.35 -9.91 -13.43
C LEU A 16 18.16 -11.42 -13.68
N LEU A 17 17.57 -12.13 -12.72
CA LEU A 17 17.31 -13.57 -12.85
C LEU A 17 16.41 -13.91 -14.03
N LYS A 18 15.37 -13.12 -14.30
CA LYS A 18 14.50 -13.31 -15.48
C LYS A 18 15.27 -13.21 -16.80
N ARG A 19 16.22 -12.28 -16.91
CA ARG A 19 17.07 -12.16 -18.12
C ARG A 19 17.93 -13.40 -18.35
N PHE A 20 18.44 -14.00 -17.27
CA PHE A 20 19.23 -15.23 -17.36
C PHE A 20 18.40 -16.48 -17.63
N GLN A 21 17.11 -16.50 -17.26
CA GLN A 21 16.22 -17.64 -17.46
C GLN A 21 16.06 -18.04 -18.95
N GLN A 22 16.20 -17.09 -19.86
CA GLN A 22 16.14 -17.34 -21.31
C GLN A 22 17.39 -18.07 -21.87
N ILE A 23 18.50 -18.08 -21.14
CA ILE A 23 19.79 -18.66 -21.60
C ILE A 23 19.98 -20.10 -21.07
N LEU A 24 19.06 -20.60 -20.23
CA LEU A 24 19.23 -21.80 -19.40
C LEU A 24 18.76 -23.09 -20.05
N GLN A 25 19.46 -23.55 -21.10
CA GLN A 25 19.30 -24.94 -21.59
C GLN A 25 20.23 -25.94 -20.88
N ARG A 26 21.05 -25.52 -19.91
CA ARG A 26 21.98 -26.41 -19.19
C ARG A 26 21.52 -26.65 -17.76
N GLU A 27 21.38 -27.94 -17.35
CA GLU A 27 20.89 -28.35 -16.03
C GLU A 27 21.64 -27.75 -14.83
N ARG A 28 22.96 -27.60 -14.93
CA ARG A 28 23.79 -26.99 -13.86
C ARG A 28 23.40 -25.53 -13.60
N LEU A 29 23.16 -24.75 -14.66
CA LEU A 29 22.74 -23.35 -14.54
C LEU A 29 21.33 -23.22 -13.97
N LYS A 30 20.45 -24.19 -14.23
CA LYS A 30 19.11 -24.26 -13.67
C LYS A 30 19.14 -24.45 -12.15
N SER A 31 19.97 -25.37 -11.65
CA SER A 31 20.14 -25.62 -10.21
C SER A 31 20.70 -24.40 -9.47
N ASP A 32 21.71 -23.72 -10.04
CA ASP A 32 22.26 -22.49 -9.46
C ASP A 32 21.24 -21.37 -9.41
N LEU A 33 20.40 -21.24 -10.44
CA LEU A 33 19.33 -20.25 -10.50
C LEU A 33 18.25 -20.51 -9.44
N ASP A 34 17.81 -21.75 -9.30
CA ASP A 34 16.82 -22.16 -8.29
C ASP A 34 17.35 -21.90 -6.87
N SER A 35 18.64 -22.13 -6.64
CA SER A 35 19.31 -21.78 -5.39
C SER A 35 19.26 -20.28 -5.11
N LYS A 36 19.55 -19.44 -6.10
CA LYS A 36 19.51 -17.97 -5.97
C LYS A 36 18.06 -17.47 -5.74
N PHE A 37 17.07 -18.03 -6.43
CA PHE A 37 15.66 -17.71 -6.19
C PHE A 37 15.24 -18.04 -4.75
N ASN A 38 15.67 -19.17 -4.21
CA ASN A 38 15.39 -19.52 -2.83
C ASN A 38 15.98 -18.52 -1.83
N VAL A 39 17.22 -18.08 -2.05
CA VAL A 39 17.85 -17.04 -1.21
C VAL A 39 17.06 -15.73 -1.25
N ILE A 40 16.67 -15.26 -2.46
CA ILE A 40 15.89 -14.04 -2.60
C ILE A 40 14.53 -14.19 -1.91
N PHE A 41 13.90 -15.36 -2.03
CA PHE A 41 12.61 -15.62 -1.39
C PHE A 41 12.70 -15.63 0.14
N GLN A 42 13.79 -16.14 0.71
CA GLN A 42 14.07 -16.03 2.15
C GLN A 42 14.28 -14.58 2.58
N ASN A 43 15.04 -13.79 1.80
CA ASN A 43 15.22 -12.36 2.04
C ASN A 43 13.89 -11.59 1.95
N TYR A 44 13.01 -12.01 1.05
CA TYR A 44 11.65 -11.47 1.00
C TYR A 44 10.86 -11.76 2.30
N GLY A 45 11.04 -12.92 2.91
CA GLY A 45 10.48 -13.21 4.23
C GLY A 45 10.93 -12.20 5.30
N LEU A 46 12.21 -11.81 5.30
CA LEU A 46 12.74 -10.76 6.19
C LEU A 46 12.16 -9.38 5.88
N GLU A 47 11.93 -9.08 4.61
CA GLU A 47 11.30 -7.82 4.20
C GLU A 47 9.84 -7.74 4.68
N LEU A 48 9.08 -8.84 4.63
CA LEU A 48 7.73 -8.93 5.19
C LEU A 48 7.72 -8.62 6.69
N GLU A 49 8.71 -9.14 7.45
CA GLU A 49 8.85 -8.83 8.88
C GLU A 49 9.15 -7.35 9.12
N LYS A 50 10.01 -6.74 8.30
CA LYS A 50 10.30 -5.30 8.38
C LYS A 50 9.04 -4.47 8.11
N ILE A 51 8.27 -4.81 7.09
CA ILE A 51 7.01 -4.11 6.77
C ILE A 51 6.00 -4.27 7.91
N GLN A 52 5.86 -5.45 8.48
CA GLN A 52 4.99 -5.67 9.63
C GLN A 52 5.41 -4.79 10.82
N LYS A 53 6.70 -4.75 11.16
CA LYS A 53 7.23 -3.90 12.23
C LYS A 53 7.02 -2.40 11.94
N LEU A 54 7.22 -1.99 10.68
CA LEU A 54 6.99 -0.61 10.25
C LEU A 54 5.52 -0.22 10.40
N TYR A 55 4.60 -1.10 10.00
CA TYR A 55 3.16 -0.92 10.19
C TYR A 55 2.81 -0.78 11.67
N GLU A 56 3.25 -1.72 12.51
CA GLU A 56 2.96 -1.69 13.95
C GLU A 56 3.47 -0.42 14.63
N LYS A 57 4.65 0.07 14.22
CA LYS A 57 5.25 1.29 14.75
C LYS A 57 4.45 2.55 14.38
N HIS A 58 3.90 2.60 13.17
CA HIS A 58 3.33 3.83 12.60
C HIS A 58 1.80 3.78 12.40
N LYS A 59 1.11 2.69 12.69
CA LYS A 59 -0.34 2.55 12.46
C LYS A 59 -1.20 3.62 13.13
N HIS A 60 -0.74 4.24 14.23
CA HIS A 60 -1.45 5.29 14.93
C HIS A 60 -1.09 6.71 14.45
N ALA A 61 0.09 6.89 13.86
CA ALA A 61 0.56 8.14 13.31
C ALA A 61 1.43 7.87 12.07
N PRO A 62 0.84 7.50 10.94
CA PRO A 62 1.59 7.24 9.72
C PRO A 62 2.28 8.49 9.20
N PRO A 63 3.43 8.36 8.52
CA PRO A 63 4.09 9.46 7.87
C PRO A 63 3.33 9.89 6.61
N ILE A 64 2.37 10.81 6.78
CA ILE A 64 1.52 11.31 5.70
C ILE A 64 2.21 12.50 5.03
N PRO A 65 2.26 12.56 3.68
CA PRO A 65 2.71 13.73 2.94
C PRO A 65 1.85 14.96 3.25
N ARG A 66 2.47 16.12 3.40
CA ARG A 66 1.77 17.38 3.78
C ARG A 66 0.68 17.82 2.80
N ASN A 67 0.75 17.37 1.56
CA ASN A 67 -0.21 17.70 0.49
C ASN A 67 -1.43 16.77 0.45
N LEU A 68 -1.48 15.74 1.28
CA LEU A 68 -2.61 14.83 1.36
C LEU A 68 -3.43 15.09 2.65
N PRO A 69 -4.76 15.06 2.55
CA PRO A 69 -5.60 15.11 3.73
C PRO A 69 -5.53 13.77 4.49
N PRO A 70 -5.91 13.74 5.79
CA PRO A 70 -5.63 12.62 6.67
C PRO A 70 -6.09 11.25 6.17
N VAL A 71 -7.34 11.11 5.69
CA VAL A 71 -7.88 9.82 5.26
C VAL A 71 -7.16 9.32 4.01
N ALA A 72 -7.12 10.15 2.96
CA ALA A 72 -6.41 9.80 1.73
C ALA A 72 -4.93 9.55 1.97
N GLY A 73 -4.30 10.27 2.90
CA GLY A 73 -2.93 10.07 3.30
C GLY A 73 -2.69 8.72 3.96
N ASN A 74 -3.54 8.32 4.90
CA ASN A 74 -3.46 7.01 5.57
C ASN A 74 -3.65 5.86 4.59
N ILE A 75 -4.64 5.97 3.69
CA ILE A 75 -4.90 4.98 2.64
C ILE A 75 -3.71 4.89 1.68
N THR A 76 -3.16 6.03 1.24
CA THR A 76 -1.98 6.06 0.38
C THR A 76 -0.78 5.37 1.04
N TRP A 77 -0.55 5.61 2.32
CA TRP A 77 0.54 4.99 3.06
C TRP A 77 0.37 3.46 3.11
N SER A 78 -0.82 2.94 3.44
CA SER A 78 -1.05 1.50 3.48
C SER A 78 -0.91 0.85 2.10
N ARG A 79 -1.40 1.50 1.04
CA ARG A 79 -1.22 1.05 -0.36
C ARG A 79 0.24 1.01 -0.78
N HIS A 80 1.04 1.98 -0.35
CA HIS A 80 2.47 1.98 -0.58
C HIS A 80 3.17 0.78 0.06
N LEU A 81 2.84 0.46 1.31
CA LEU A 81 3.37 -0.73 1.99
C LEU A 81 2.89 -2.02 1.31
N LEU A 82 1.61 -2.08 0.92
CA LEU A 82 1.03 -3.22 0.23
C LEU A 82 1.71 -3.47 -1.12
N LYS A 83 1.87 -2.44 -1.95
CA LYS A 83 2.55 -2.53 -3.24
C LYS A 83 3.97 -3.06 -3.10
N ARG A 84 4.69 -2.64 -2.09
CA ARG A 84 6.06 -3.05 -1.80
C ARG A 84 6.21 -4.54 -1.52
N ILE A 85 5.16 -5.19 -0.97
CA ILE A 85 5.15 -6.64 -0.74
C ILE A 85 4.48 -7.42 -1.88
N GLU A 86 3.52 -6.84 -2.56
CA GLU A 86 2.75 -7.48 -3.62
C GLU A 86 3.56 -7.66 -4.92
N GLU A 87 4.29 -6.64 -5.32
CA GLU A 87 5.09 -6.66 -6.55
C GLU A 87 6.14 -7.80 -6.60
N PRO A 88 6.94 -8.02 -5.53
CA PRO A 88 7.84 -9.19 -5.50
C PRO A 88 7.07 -10.51 -5.46
N MET A 89 5.93 -10.59 -4.71
CA MET A 89 5.15 -11.82 -4.59
C MET A 89 4.61 -12.28 -5.95
N LYS A 90 4.06 -11.37 -6.75
CA LYS A 90 3.61 -11.66 -8.13
C LYS A 90 4.72 -12.25 -9.00
N LYS A 91 5.97 -11.81 -8.80
CA LYS A 91 7.13 -12.36 -9.53
C LYS A 91 7.52 -13.75 -9.04
N PHE A 92 7.34 -14.05 -7.75
CA PHE A 92 7.59 -15.39 -7.20
C PHE A 92 6.52 -16.40 -7.63
N GLU A 93 5.26 -15.99 -7.75
CA GLU A 93 4.15 -16.87 -8.19
C GLU A 93 4.39 -17.47 -9.58
N THR A 94 5.19 -16.81 -10.42
CA THR A 94 5.56 -17.35 -11.74
C THR A 94 6.59 -18.47 -11.69
N ASN A 95 7.21 -18.75 -10.53
CA ASN A 95 8.25 -19.77 -10.38
C ASN A 95 7.82 -20.90 -9.44
N GLN A 96 7.39 -22.03 -10.02
CA GLN A 96 6.90 -23.19 -9.27
C GLN A 96 7.96 -23.81 -8.35
N ASN A 97 9.26 -23.75 -8.71
CA ASN A 97 10.34 -24.33 -7.89
C ASN A 97 10.48 -23.56 -6.56
N VAL A 98 10.29 -22.25 -6.58
CA VAL A 98 10.30 -21.41 -5.36
C VAL A 98 9.10 -21.73 -4.48
N LEU A 99 7.92 -21.87 -5.07
CA LEU A 99 6.68 -22.19 -4.35
C LEU A 99 6.69 -23.61 -3.74
N ALA A 100 7.46 -24.52 -4.33
CA ALA A 100 7.68 -25.87 -3.80
C ALA A 100 8.73 -25.90 -2.67
N SER A 101 9.43 -24.83 -2.40
CA SER A 101 10.46 -24.76 -1.36
C SER A 101 9.88 -25.00 0.03
N ARG A 102 10.72 -25.52 0.96
CA ARG A 102 10.32 -25.86 2.34
C ARG A 102 9.72 -24.67 3.09
N ASP A 103 10.25 -23.49 2.85
CA ASP A 103 9.82 -22.25 3.53
C ASP A 103 8.64 -21.53 2.86
N ALA A 104 8.23 -21.95 1.64
CA ALA A 104 7.21 -21.29 0.86
C ALA A 104 5.90 -21.10 1.64
N LYS A 105 5.42 -22.17 2.28
CA LYS A 105 4.16 -22.13 3.06
C LYS A 105 4.22 -21.10 4.20
N ARG A 106 5.37 -20.95 4.85
CA ARG A 106 5.58 -19.98 5.94
C ARG A 106 5.54 -18.55 5.40
N ILE A 107 6.30 -18.29 4.34
CA ILE A 107 6.42 -16.95 3.75
C ILE A 107 5.10 -16.51 3.13
N ILE A 108 4.38 -17.39 2.42
CA ILE A 108 3.04 -17.09 1.85
C ILE A 108 2.02 -16.80 2.96
N ARG A 109 2.02 -17.54 4.06
CA ARG A 109 1.14 -17.24 5.21
C ARG A 109 1.46 -15.86 5.80
N MET A 110 2.74 -15.52 5.92
CA MET A 110 3.17 -14.23 6.44
C MET A 110 2.77 -13.09 5.49
N TYR A 111 3.00 -13.25 4.19
CA TYR A 111 2.51 -12.32 3.17
C TYR A 111 1.01 -12.10 3.30
N ASN A 112 0.20 -13.16 3.31
CA ASN A 112 -1.24 -13.06 3.43
C ASN A 112 -1.68 -12.35 4.72
N LYS A 113 -0.99 -12.60 5.84
CA LYS A 113 -1.26 -11.92 7.11
C LYS A 113 -1.00 -10.42 7.00
N VAL A 114 0.17 -10.03 6.52
CA VAL A 114 0.55 -8.60 6.39
C VAL A 114 -0.35 -7.90 5.37
N ALA A 115 -0.59 -8.49 4.21
CA ALA A 115 -1.45 -7.93 3.17
C ALA A 115 -2.88 -7.70 3.68
N ARG A 116 -3.48 -8.68 4.36
CA ARG A 116 -4.82 -8.54 4.96
C ARG A 116 -4.87 -7.43 6.00
N THR A 117 -3.83 -7.27 6.82
CA THR A 117 -3.75 -6.20 7.82
C THR A 117 -3.72 -4.82 7.15
N LEU A 118 -2.95 -4.65 6.06
CA LEU A 118 -2.87 -3.39 5.33
C LEU A 118 -4.18 -3.06 4.59
N VAL A 119 -4.82 -4.06 3.99
CA VAL A 119 -6.15 -3.90 3.35
C VAL A 119 -7.22 -3.56 4.39
N ALA A 120 -7.22 -4.21 5.55
CA ALA A 120 -8.14 -3.90 6.63
C ALA A 120 -7.94 -2.48 7.17
N PHE A 121 -6.69 -2.01 7.27
CA PHE A 121 -6.39 -0.63 7.66
C PHE A 121 -6.96 0.38 6.67
N GLU A 122 -6.77 0.16 5.36
CA GLU A 122 -7.37 0.98 4.30
C GLU A 122 -8.89 1.02 4.43
N TYR A 123 -9.51 -0.15 4.59
CA TYR A 123 -10.96 -0.28 4.71
C TYR A 123 -11.52 0.48 5.92
N LEU A 124 -10.87 0.39 7.08
CA LEU A 124 -11.30 1.10 8.29
C LEU A 124 -11.26 2.62 8.11
N TRP A 125 -10.22 3.16 7.47
CA TRP A 125 -10.14 4.59 7.18
C TRP A 125 -11.20 5.04 6.18
N TYR A 126 -11.44 4.25 5.14
CA TYR A 126 -12.50 4.53 4.19
C TYR A 126 -13.88 4.50 4.84
N GLN A 127 -14.14 3.51 5.68
CA GLN A 127 -15.41 3.36 6.40
C GLN A 127 -15.65 4.52 7.37
N ALA A 128 -14.64 4.93 8.13
CA ALA A 128 -14.72 6.08 9.03
C ALA A 128 -15.05 7.37 8.27
N TRP A 129 -14.43 7.57 7.09
CA TRP A 129 -14.73 8.71 6.23
C TRP A 129 -16.16 8.66 5.67
N THR A 130 -16.62 7.52 5.18
CA THR A 130 -18.01 7.35 4.72
C THR A 130 -19.01 7.69 5.82
N GLN A 131 -18.75 7.26 7.05
CA GLN A 131 -19.59 7.58 8.19
C GLN A 131 -19.57 9.08 8.52
N SER A 132 -18.44 9.76 8.37
CA SER A 132 -18.35 11.21 8.57
C SER A 132 -19.15 12.00 7.53
N ILE A 133 -19.27 11.51 6.29
CA ILE A 133 -20.13 12.11 5.26
C ILE A 133 -21.60 12.03 5.68
N GLU A 134 -22.05 10.88 6.15
CA GLU A 134 -23.46 10.73 6.61
C GLU A 134 -23.77 11.71 7.74
N THR A 135 -22.84 11.91 8.66
CA THR A 135 -22.98 12.88 9.74
C THR A 135 -23.04 14.32 9.21
N ALA A 136 -22.22 14.66 8.21
CA ALA A 136 -22.15 16.01 7.62
C ALA A 136 -23.35 16.36 6.73
N LYS A 137 -24.12 15.38 6.23
CA LYS A 137 -25.30 15.60 5.37
C LYS A 137 -26.31 16.55 6.01
N ALA A 138 -26.53 16.47 7.32
CA ALA A 138 -27.44 17.37 8.03
C ALA A 138 -26.98 18.84 7.96
N GLY A 139 -25.67 19.09 8.04
CA GLY A 139 -25.11 20.43 7.93
C GLY A 139 -25.18 21.03 6.52
N LEU A 140 -25.22 20.19 5.48
CA LEU A 140 -25.35 20.61 4.10
C LEU A 140 -26.78 21.01 3.69
N GLN A 141 -27.77 20.67 4.50
CA GLN A 141 -29.16 21.08 4.26
C GLN A 141 -29.45 22.54 4.69
N ALA A 142 -28.56 23.14 5.48
CA ALA A 142 -28.65 24.54 5.88
C ALA A 142 -28.17 25.48 4.78
N THR A 143 -28.58 26.74 4.83
CA THR A 143 -28.07 27.79 3.93
C THR A 143 -26.57 27.93 4.08
N LEU A 144 -25.81 27.62 3.03
CA LEU A 144 -24.35 27.58 3.07
C LEU A 144 -23.68 28.96 3.11
N ILE A 145 -24.38 29.99 2.59
CA ILE A 145 -23.92 31.38 2.58
C ILE A 145 -25.04 32.24 3.11
N ILE A 146 -24.76 33.05 4.11
CA ILE A 146 -25.70 34.02 4.70
C ILE A 146 -25.17 35.43 4.48
N ARG A 147 -26.12 36.37 4.34
CA ARG A 147 -25.81 37.81 4.31
C ARG A 147 -25.94 38.36 5.74
N HIS A 148 -24.85 39.00 6.21
CA HIS A 148 -24.90 39.64 7.53
C HIS A 148 -25.84 40.85 7.48
N PRO A 149 -26.72 41.01 8.50
CA PRO A 149 -27.73 42.05 8.46
C PRO A 149 -27.18 43.45 8.59
N ASP A 150 -26.06 43.63 9.29
CA ASP A 150 -25.51 45.00 9.58
C ASP A 150 -24.57 45.53 8.48
N ASP A 151 -23.75 44.69 7.88
CA ASP A 151 -22.73 45.10 6.88
C ASP A 151 -23.07 44.67 5.45
N GLY A 152 -24.08 43.81 5.27
CA GLY A 152 -24.51 43.29 3.98
C GLY A 152 -23.53 42.35 3.31
N ASN A 153 -22.43 41.99 3.97
CA ASN A 153 -21.42 41.05 3.46
C ASN A 153 -21.89 39.62 3.50
N LEU A 154 -21.31 38.82 2.62
CA LEU A 154 -21.59 37.39 2.56
C LEU A 154 -20.63 36.62 3.45
N TYR A 155 -21.17 35.77 4.31
CA TYR A 155 -20.42 34.92 5.22
C TYR A 155 -20.73 33.44 4.96
N VAL A 156 -19.72 32.62 5.16
CA VAL A 156 -19.84 31.16 5.08
C VAL A 156 -20.55 30.66 6.35
N ASN A 157 -21.63 29.90 6.15
CA ASN A 157 -22.45 29.33 7.21
C ASN A 157 -22.38 27.79 7.26
N PHE A 158 -21.21 27.23 6.96
CA PHE A 158 -20.98 25.80 7.09
C PHE A 158 -19.70 25.51 7.87
N ASP A 159 -19.67 24.32 8.49
CA ASP A 159 -18.52 23.88 9.26
C ASP A 159 -17.27 23.68 8.35
N GLN A 160 -16.09 24.03 8.89
CA GLN A 160 -14.82 23.79 8.19
C GLN A 160 -14.55 22.31 7.90
N GLU A 161 -15.14 21.39 8.67
CA GLU A 161 -15.08 19.95 8.43
C GLU A 161 -15.63 19.57 7.06
N ILE A 162 -16.63 20.29 6.55
CA ILE A 162 -17.19 20.06 5.20
C ILE A 162 -16.11 20.29 4.11
N LEU A 163 -15.28 21.32 4.27
CA LEU A 163 -14.16 21.56 3.35
C LEU A 163 -13.13 20.45 3.37
N GLN A 164 -12.89 19.89 4.55
CA GLN A 164 -11.98 18.75 4.68
C GLN A 164 -12.58 17.51 3.98
N LEU A 165 -13.87 17.23 4.18
CA LEU A 165 -14.55 16.12 3.50
C LEU A 165 -14.48 16.25 1.97
N ILE A 166 -14.68 17.47 1.42
CA ILE A 166 -14.55 17.72 -0.01
C ILE A 166 -13.12 17.46 -0.52
N ARG A 167 -12.11 17.85 0.25
CA ARG A 167 -10.70 17.58 -0.11
C ARG A 167 -10.40 16.09 -0.08
N GLU A 168 -10.89 15.38 0.93
CA GLU A 168 -10.78 13.92 1.01
C GLU A 168 -11.46 13.26 -0.19
N ALA A 169 -12.71 13.62 -0.51
CA ALA A 169 -13.45 13.10 -1.65
C ALA A 169 -12.65 13.23 -2.96
N LYS A 170 -12.12 14.42 -3.23
CA LYS A 170 -11.29 14.66 -4.43
C LYS A 170 -10.02 13.80 -4.49
N CYS A 171 -9.40 13.55 -3.34
CA CYS A 171 -8.21 12.72 -3.27
C CYS A 171 -8.55 11.24 -3.45
N LEU A 172 -9.62 10.76 -2.81
CA LEU A 172 -10.09 9.39 -2.89
C LEU A 172 -10.59 9.03 -4.30
N ASP A 173 -11.30 9.95 -4.96
CA ASP A 173 -11.71 9.80 -6.36
C ASP A 173 -10.49 9.59 -7.28
N ARG A 174 -9.45 10.42 -7.16
CA ARG A 174 -8.19 10.26 -7.91
C ARG A 174 -7.48 8.94 -7.62
N MET A 175 -7.72 8.34 -6.48
CA MET A 175 -7.18 7.03 -6.09
C MET A 175 -8.05 5.86 -6.60
N GLY A 176 -9.12 6.13 -7.34
CA GLY A 176 -10.05 5.14 -7.89
C GLY A 176 -11.00 4.55 -6.86
N MET A 177 -11.24 5.26 -5.76
CA MET A 177 -12.26 4.89 -4.77
C MET A 177 -13.56 5.61 -5.16
N PHE A 178 -14.48 4.88 -5.79
CA PHE A 178 -15.79 5.39 -6.20
C PHE A 178 -16.76 5.37 -5.02
N PHE A 179 -17.61 6.38 -5.00
CA PHE A 179 -18.64 6.60 -3.97
C PHE A 179 -20.01 6.14 -4.47
#